data_8e23c84a84b31a1783a1affe768f1c0a
#
_entry.id   8e23c84a84b31a1783a1affe768f1c0a
#
_cell.length_a   1.000
_cell.length_b   1.000
_cell.length_c   1.000
_cell.angle_alpha   90.00
_cell.angle_beta   90.00
_cell.angle_gamma   90.00
#
_symmetry.space_group_name_H-M   'P 1'
#
loop_
_entity.id
_entity.type
_entity.pdbx_description
1 polymer ?
#
loop_
_entity_poly.entity_id
_entity_poly.type
_entity_poly.pdbx_seq_one_letter_code
_entity_poly.pdbx_strand_id
1 'polypeptide(L)'
;MGNKSIKLIFDRFIQISHEQEEKKVSRVYNFSAGPAVLPEEVLKEAADEMLDYQGSGMSVMEMSHRSKTYDHIIKEAEKDLRELMNIPDNYKVLFLQGGASQQFAMIPMNLMKNRKAAYIVTGQWAKKAYQEAKIYGCLLYTSD
;
A
#
# COMPACT_ATOMS: atom_id res chain seq x y z
N MET A 1 -40.48 -41.45 -9.80
CA MET A 1 -39.36 -40.91 -10.58
C MET A 1 -38.64 -39.73 -9.94
N GLY A 2 -38.87 -39.42 -8.66
CA GLY A 2 -38.33 -38.19 -8.02
C GLY A 2 -37.01 -38.30 -7.23
N ASN A 3 -36.47 -39.50 -7.01
CA ASN A 3 -35.41 -39.69 -6.02
C ASN A 3 -33.97 -39.66 -6.58
N LYS A 4 -33.78 -39.81 -7.89
CA LYS A 4 -32.45 -39.82 -8.51
C LYS A 4 -31.91 -38.40 -8.75
N SER A 5 -32.75 -37.44 -9.07
CA SER A 5 -32.33 -36.06 -9.36
C SER A 5 -31.91 -35.30 -8.10
N ILE A 6 -32.61 -35.54 -6.97
CA ILE A 6 -32.26 -34.92 -5.67
C ILE A 6 -30.93 -35.45 -5.15
N LYS A 7 -30.70 -36.77 -5.29
CA LYS A 7 -29.43 -37.38 -4.89
C LYS A 7 -28.25 -36.85 -5.70
N LEU A 8 -28.40 -36.64 -7.01
CA LEU A 8 -27.36 -36.08 -7.86
C LEU A 8 -27.00 -34.61 -7.49
N ILE A 9 -28.01 -33.84 -7.07
CA ILE A 9 -27.81 -32.46 -6.61
C ILE A 9 -27.08 -32.45 -5.26
N PHE A 10 -27.48 -33.33 -4.34
CA PHE A 10 -26.83 -33.49 -3.03
C PHE A 10 -25.39 -33.98 -3.16
N ASP A 11 -25.12 -34.97 -3.99
CA ASP A 11 -23.77 -35.50 -4.24
C ASP A 11 -22.88 -34.45 -4.89
N ARG A 12 -23.41 -33.59 -5.75
CA ARG A 12 -22.71 -32.49 -6.36
C ARG A 12 -22.43 -31.33 -5.37
N PHE A 13 -23.36 -31.07 -4.45
CA PHE A 13 -23.15 -30.12 -3.35
C PHE A 13 -22.06 -30.60 -2.37
N ILE A 14 -22.10 -31.91 -2.02
CA ILE A 14 -21.08 -32.52 -1.15
C ILE A 14 -19.72 -32.53 -1.85
N GLN A 15 -19.67 -32.77 -3.17
CA GLN A 15 -18.44 -32.77 -3.93
C GLN A 15 -17.86 -31.34 -4.05
N ILE A 16 -18.71 -30.31 -4.22
CA ILE A 16 -18.28 -28.90 -4.21
C ILE A 16 -17.82 -28.48 -2.81
N SER A 17 -18.44 -28.98 -1.73
CA SER A 17 -17.99 -28.69 -0.37
C SER A 17 -16.70 -29.43 0.02
N HIS A 18 -16.39 -30.57 -0.59
CA HIS A 18 -15.11 -31.28 -0.41
C HIS A 18 -13.99 -30.78 -1.33
N GLU A 19 -14.31 -30.13 -2.46
CA GLU A 19 -13.31 -29.50 -3.34
C GLU A 19 -12.83 -28.13 -2.82
N GLN A 20 -13.45 -27.61 -1.78
CA GLN A 20 -12.91 -26.49 -0.98
C GLN A 20 -12.04 -27.00 0.19
N GLU A 21 -11.30 -28.11 0.04
CA GLU A 21 -10.07 -28.24 0.81
C GLU A 21 -9.21 -27.02 0.46
N GLU A 22 -9.06 -26.13 1.44
CA GLU A 22 -8.16 -24.96 1.33
C GLU A 22 -6.83 -25.46 0.75
N LYS A 23 -6.62 -25.19 -0.52
CA LYS A 23 -5.37 -25.48 -1.18
C LYS A 23 -4.33 -24.72 -0.37
N LYS A 24 -3.63 -25.40 0.54
CA LYS A 24 -2.61 -24.79 1.38
C LYS A 24 -1.56 -24.18 0.46
N VAL A 25 -1.72 -22.90 0.16
CA VAL A 25 -0.82 -22.16 -0.71
C VAL A 25 0.50 -22.07 0.02
N SER A 26 1.53 -22.75 -0.50
CA SER A 26 2.90 -22.59 -0.01
C SER A 26 3.38 -21.20 -0.42
N ARG A 27 3.38 -20.27 0.52
CA ARG A 27 3.88 -18.90 0.30
C ARG A 27 5.39 -18.85 0.46
N VAL A 28 6.04 -18.14 -0.44
CA VAL A 28 7.49 -17.90 -0.37
C VAL A 28 7.80 -16.74 0.58
N TYR A 29 8.97 -16.77 1.19
CA TYR A 29 9.52 -15.64 1.94
C TYR A 29 10.04 -14.59 0.96
N ASN A 30 9.25 -13.57 0.70
CA ASN A 30 9.60 -12.49 -0.22
C ASN A 30 10.09 -11.27 0.57
N PHE A 31 11.39 -10.96 0.45
CA PHE A 31 12.04 -9.80 1.07
C PHE A 31 12.44 -8.74 0.04
N SER A 32 11.77 -8.70 -1.10
CA SER A 32 12.02 -7.69 -2.13
C SER A 32 11.81 -6.28 -1.58
N ALA A 33 12.67 -5.35 -1.98
CA ALA A 33 12.56 -3.95 -1.56
C ALA A 33 11.30 -3.31 -2.16
N GLY A 34 10.37 -2.91 -1.30
CA GLY A 34 9.06 -2.39 -1.65
C GLY A 34 7.98 -3.48 -1.69
N PRO A 35 7.92 -4.38 -2.72
CA PRO A 35 6.88 -5.38 -2.82
C PRO A 35 7.19 -6.63 -1.97
N ALA A 36 7.31 -6.49 -0.67
CA ALA A 36 7.57 -7.58 0.27
C ALA A 36 6.31 -8.41 0.55
N VAL A 37 6.48 -9.51 1.29
CA VAL A 37 5.36 -10.33 1.75
C VAL A 37 4.43 -9.51 2.66
N LEU A 38 3.12 -9.67 2.44
CA LEU A 38 2.08 -9.12 3.34
C LEU A 38 1.54 -10.23 4.25
N PRO A 39 1.01 -9.90 5.43
CA PRO A 39 0.26 -10.85 6.25
C PRO A 39 -0.87 -11.49 5.46
N GLU A 40 -1.10 -12.78 5.69
CA GLU A 40 -2.11 -13.52 4.92
C GLU A 40 -3.52 -13.04 5.23
N GLU A 41 -3.77 -12.68 6.47
CA GLU A 41 -5.03 -12.12 6.95
C GLU A 41 -5.40 -10.84 6.19
N VAL A 42 -4.43 -9.95 6.00
CA VAL A 42 -4.63 -8.70 5.23
C VAL A 42 -4.97 -8.99 3.77
N LEU A 43 -4.34 -10.00 3.17
CA LEU A 43 -4.64 -10.38 1.78
C LEU A 43 -6.02 -11.03 1.64
N LYS A 44 -6.47 -11.81 2.62
CA LYS A 44 -7.80 -12.39 2.65
C LYS A 44 -8.87 -11.30 2.79
N GLU A 45 -8.70 -10.39 3.75
CA GLU A 45 -9.59 -9.25 3.93
C GLU A 45 -9.69 -8.40 2.66
N ALA A 46 -8.57 -8.06 2.05
CA ALA A 46 -8.54 -7.32 0.79
C ALA A 46 -9.23 -8.07 -0.36
N ALA A 47 -9.13 -9.40 -0.40
CA ALA A 47 -9.82 -10.22 -1.40
C ALA A 47 -11.33 -10.28 -1.18
N ASP A 48 -11.77 -10.39 0.07
CA ASP A 48 -13.18 -10.43 0.42
C ASP A 48 -13.88 -9.09 0.14
N GLU A 49 -13.18 -7.97 0.34
CA GLU A 49 -13.68 -6.62 0.09
C GLU A 49 -13.46 -6.14 -1.36
N MET A 50 -12.84 -6.95 -2.22
CA MET A 50 -12.43 -6.55 -3.57
C MET A 50 -13.61 -6.13 -4.47
N LEU A 51 -14.78 -6.74 -4.31
CA LEU A 51 -15.97 -6.42 -5.10
C LEU A 51 -16.95 -5.52 -4.36
N ASP A 52 -16.95 -5.56 -3.04
CA ASP A 52 -17.93 -4.84 -2.21
C ASP A 52 -17.31 -4.49 -0.85
N TYR A 53 -16.73 -3.32 -0.75
CA TYR A 53 -16.21 -2.81 0.51
C TYR A 53 -17.35 -2.48 1.46
N GLN A 54 -17.53 -3.31 2.49
CA GLN A 54 -18.47 -3.12 3.62
C GLN A 54 -19.92 -2.76 3.18
N GLY A 55 -20.42 -3.38 2.11
CA GLY A 55 -21.77 -3.14 1.62
C GLY A 55 -21.95 -1.87 0.80
N SER A 56 -20.86 -1.24 0.37
CA SER A 56 -20.90 -0.03 -0.46
C SER A 56 -21.30 -0.30 -1.91
N GLY A 57 -21.29 -1.56 -2.34
CA GLY A 57 -21.56 -1.99 -3.71
C GLY A 57 -20.41 -1.71 -4.68
N MET A 58 -19.22 -1.37 -4.19
CA MET A 58 -18.04 -1.10 -5.03
C MET A 58 -16.74 -1.41 -4.31
N SER A 59 -15.69 -1.66 -5.09
CA SER A 59 -14.32 -1.79 -4.61
C SER A 59 -13.77 -0.45 -4.10
N VAL A 60 -12.86 -0.48 -3.13
CA VAL A 60 -12.09 0.71 -2.73
C VAL A 60 -11.36 1.33 -3.93
N MET A 61 -10.91 0.51 -4.90
CA MET A 61 -10.23 0.98 -6.12
C MET A 61 -11.15 1.78 -7.07
N GLU A 62 -12.47 1.64 -6.95
CA GLU A 62 -13.46 2.34 -7.76
C GLU A 62 -14.01 3.59 -7.08
N MET A 63 -13.68 3.79 -5.80
CA MET A 63 -14.20 4.91 -5.02
C MET A 63 -13.58 6.24 -5.40
N SER A 64 -14.40 7.26 -5.47
CA SER A 64 -13.88 8.63 -5.53
C SER A 64 -13.18 8.98 -4.22
N HIS A 65 -11.98 9.57 -4.31
CA HIS A 65 -11.28 10.11 -3.14
C HIS A 65 -12.05 11.22 -2.39
N ARG A 66 -13.16 11.69 -2.96
CA ARG A 66 -14.07 12.68 -2.34
C ARG A 66 -15.29 12.03 -1.69
N SER A 67 -15.44 10.71 -1.79
CA SER A 67 -16.57 10.01 -1.14
C SER A 67 -16.37 9.98 0.37
N LYS A 68 -17.48 9.95 1.11
CA LYS A 68 -17.42 9.83 2.58
C LYS A 68 -16.78 8.54 3.04
N THR A 69 -17.00 7.45 2.31
CA THR A 69 -16.40 6.14 2.60
C THR A 69 -14.88 6.19 2.45
N TYR A 70 -14.38 6.75 1.35
CA TYR A 70 -12.94 6.89 1.17
C TYR A 70 -12.30 7.85 2.17
N ASP A 71 -12.97 8.96 2.50
CA ASP A 71 -12.51 9.91 3.53
C ASP A 71 -12.37 9.23 4.90
N HIS A 72 -13.28 8.31 5.23
CA HIS A 72 -13.16 7.49 6.44
C HIS A 72 -11.94 6.57 6.38
N ILE A 73 -11.75 5.83 5.29
CA ILE A 73 -10.61 4.92 5.10
C ILE A 73 -9.27 5.65 5.28
N ILE A 74 -9.10 6.79 4.61
CA ILE A 74 -7.82 7.51 4.66
C ILE A 74 -7.54 8.15 6.02
N LYS A 75 -8.60 8.57 6.74
CA LYS A 75 -8.47 9.10 8.10
C LYS A 75 -8.11 8.03 9.12
N GLU A 76 -8.70 6.84 9.02
CA GLU A 76 -8.30 5.72 9.87
C GLU A 76 -6.86 5.29 9.58
N ALA A 77 -6.46 5.22 8.30
CA ALA A 77 -5.08 4.93 7.94
C ALA A 77 -4.08 5.97 8.49
N GLU A 78 -4.42 7.26 8.48
CA GLU A 78 -3.60 8.30 9.11
C GLU A 78 -3.53 8.12 10.63
N LYS A 79 -4.64 7.84 11.28
CA LYS A 79 -4.73 7.61 12.72
C LYS A 79 -3.85 6.42 13.14
N ASP A 80 -3.95 5.30 12.43
CA ASP A 80 -3.18 4.10 12.70
C ASP A 80 -1.67 4.36 12.54
N LEU A 81 -1.27 5.08 11.48
CA LEU A 81 0.14 5.48 11.30
C LEU A 81 0.63 6.36 12.44
N ARG A 82 -0.18 7.33 12.90
CA ARG A 82 0.18 8.19 14.02
C ARG A 82 0.37 7.40 15.30
N GLU A 83 -0.51 6.45 15.57
CA GLU A 83 -0.44 5.59 16.75
C GLU A 83 0.77 4.66 16.69
N LEU A 84 0.96 3.93 15.60
CA LEU A 84 2.04 2.95 15.44
C LEU A 84 3.43 3.59 15.44
N MET A 85 3.57 4.78 14.88
CA MET A 85 4.84 5.48 14.75
C MET A 85 5.04 6.58 15.81
N ASN A 86 4.10 6.77 16.74
CA ASN A 86 4.09 7.84 17.73
C ASN A 86 4.32 9.22 17.10
N ILE A 87 3.59 9.54 16.00
CA ILE A 87 3.74 10.80 15.27
C ILE A 87 3.07 11.94 16.06
N PRO A 88 3.84 12.97 16.49
CA PRO A 88 3.27 14.10 17.22
C PRO A 88 2.33 14.94 16.36
N ASP A 89 1.38 15.65 16.98
CA ASP A 89 0.37 16.45 16.28
C ASP A 89 0.94 17.63 15.47
N ASN A 90 2.14 18.09 15.79
CA ASN A 90 2.84 19.15 15.06
C ASN A 90 3.43 18.67 13.72
N TYR A 91 3.38 17.36 13.40
CA TYR A 91 3.73 16.80 12.10
C TYR A 91 2.49 16.56 11.26
N LYS A 92 2.63 16.73 9.93
CA LYS A 92 1.59 16.37 8.96
C LYS A 92 1.93 15.03 8.32
N VAL A 93 0.94 14.14 8.22
CA VAL A 93 1.01 12.92 7.42
C VAL A 93 0.46 13.23 6.04
N LEU A 94 1.21 12.89 5.00
CA LEU A 94 0.83 13.16 3.62
C LEU A 94 0.91 11.87 2.81
N PHE A 95 -0.19 11.47 2.19
CA PHE A 95 -0.26 10.35 1.25
C PHE A 95 -0.01 10.87 -0.15
N LEU A 96 1.22 10.72 -0.66
CA LEU A 96 1.66 11.27 -1.93
C LEU A 96 1.96 10.16 -2.94
N GLN A 97 1.55 10.38 -4.19
CA GLN A 97 1.92 9.50 -5.30
C GLN A 97 3.36 9.73 -5.77
N GLY A 98 3.85 8.89 -6.69
CA GLY A 98 5.16 9.05 -7.35
C GLY A 98 6.31 8.33 -6.66
N GLY A 99 6.06 7.68 -5.53
CA GLY A 99 7.04 6.92 -4.76
C GLY A 99 8.22 7.77 -4.29
N ALA A 100 9.26 7.10 -3.77
CA ALA A 100 10.45 7.77 -3.24
C ALA A 100 11.23 8.56 -4.31
N SER A 101 11.22 8.12 -5.56
CA SER A 101 11.94 8.83 -6.62
C SER A 101 11.39 10.22 -6.89
N GLN A 102 10.07 10.39 -6.84
CA GLN A 102 9.47 11.71 -7.00
C GLN A 102 9.75 12.63 -5.81
N GLN A 103 9.93 12.07 -4.61
CA GLN A 103 10.31 12.84 -3.43
C GLN A 103 11.69 13.47 -3.55
N PHE A 104 12.61 12.89 -4.33
CA PHE A 104 13.91 13.49 -4.61
C PHE A 104 13.79 14.85 -5.31
N ALA A 105 12.74 15.07 -6.07
CA ALA A 105 12.39 16.35 -6.67
C ALA A 105 11.53 17.22 -5.75
N MET A 106 10.44 16.64 -5.19
CA MET A 106 9.45 17.39 -4.40
C MET A 106 10.06 18.04 -3.15
N ILE A 107 10.95 17.33 -2.44
CA ILE A 107 11.56 17.82 -1.21
C ILE A 107 12.40 19.08 -1.47
N PRO A 108 13.39 19.06 -2.39
CA PRO A 108 14.17 20.27 -2.67
C PRO A 108 13.33 21.41 -3.27
N MET A 109 12.34 21.11 -4.11
CA MET A 109 11.44 22.13 -4.66
C MET A 109 10.67 22.89 -3.58
N ASN A 110 10.26 22.21 -2.53
CA ASN A 110 9.40 22.79 -1.49
C ASN A 110 10.17 23.31 -0.27
N LEU A 111 11.31 22.69 0.07
CA LEU A 111 11.97 22.92 1.34
C LEU A 111 13.36 23.61 1.20
N MET A 112 13.95 23.61 0.00
CA MET A 112 15.27 24.19 -0.20
C MET A 112 15.23 25.72 -0.06
N LYS A 113 15.78 26.24 1.04
CA LYS A 113 15.92 27.68 1.27
C LYS A 113 17.16 28.23 0.57
N ASN A 114 17.06 29.45 0.02
CA ASN A 114 18.16 30.12 -0.65
C ASN A 114 18.84 29.31 -1.76
N ARG A 115 18.11 28.29 -2.30
CA ARG A 115 18.62 27.37 -3.32
C ARG A 115 19.89 26.63 -2.89
N LYS A 116 20.05 26.36 -1.59
CA LYS A 116 21.17 25.63 -1.01
C LYS A 116 20.69 24.49 -0.16
N ALA A 117 21.33 23.32 -0.29
CA ALA A 117 21.10 22.15 0.55
C ALA A 117 22.40 21.35 0.73
N ALA A 118 22.48 20.59 1.81
CA ALA A 118 23.54 19.64 2.07
C ALA A 118 23.01 18.21 1.94
N TYR A 119 23.80 17.34 1.34
CA TYR A 119 23.48 15.94 1.14
C TYR A 119 24.60 15.06 1.69
N ILE A 120 24.24 14.05 2.48
CA ILE A 120 25.14 12.98 2.91
C ILE A 120 24.99 11.85 1.88
N VAL A 121 26.03 11.61 1.10
CA VAL A 121 25.99 10.63 0.00
C VAL A 121 26.69 9.35 0.42
N THR A 122 25.92 8.44 1.01
CA THR A 122 26.39 7.15 1.53
C THR A 122 26.17 5.97 0.58
N GLY A 123 25.49 6.17 -0.56
CA GLY A 123 25.22 5.11 -1.48
C GLY A 123 24.47 5.53 -2.73
N GLN A 124 24.03 4.54 -3.51
CA GLN A 124 23.40 4.75 -4.82
C GLN A 124 22.13 5.61 -4.76
N TRP A 125 21.28 5.40 -3.78
CA TRP A 125 20.03 6.17 -3.65
C TRP A 125 20.27 7.60 -3.18
N ALA A 126 21.17 7.79 -2.22
CA ALA A 126 21.59 9.12 -1.79
C ALA A 126 22.23 9.92 -2.94
N LYS A 127 23.03 9.24 -3.79
CA LYS A 127 23.58 9.84 -5.01
C LYS A 127 22.50 10.27 -6.00
N LYS A 128 21.45 9.46 -6.20
CA LYS A 128 20.31 9.82 -7.05
C LYS A 128 19.55 11.04 -6.50
N ALA A 129 19.27 11.06 -5.20
CA ALA A 129 18.63 12.20 -4.55
C ALA A 129 19.45 13.48 -4.70
N TYR A 130 20.76 13.41 -4.50
CA TYR A 130 21.69 14.52 -4.73
C TYR A 130 21.67 15.01 -6.18
N GLN A 131 21.71 14.09 -7.15
CA GLN A 131 21.69 14.43 -8.57
C GLN A 131 20.41 15.15 -8.98
N GLU A 132 19.25 14.68 -8.48
CA GLU A 132 17.96 15.30 -8.75
C GLU A 132 17.89 16.71 -8.13
N ALA A 133 18.31 16.85 -6.89
CA ALA A 133 18.27 18.13 -6.20
C ALA A 133 19.18 19.22 -6.84
N LYS A 134 20.22 18.83 -7.56
CA LYS A 134 21.09 19.78 -8.31
C LYS A 134 20.34 20.58 -9.36
N ILE A 135 19.23 20.06 -9.86
CA ILE A 135 18.38 20.75 -10.84
C ILE A 135 17.78 22.02 -10.23
N TYR A 136 17.53 22.02 -8.91
CA TYR A 136 16.81 23.06 -8.19
C TYR A 136 17.73 24.06 -7.48
N GLY A 137 19.00 23.75 -7.28
CA GLY A 137 19.89 24.66 -6.56
C GLY A 137 21.35 24.22 -6.47
N CYS A 138 22.12 24.97 -5.68
CA CYS A 138 23.51 24.68 -5.40
C CYS A 138 23.62 23.76 -4.19
N LEU A 139 24.34 22.65 -4.33
CA LEU A 139 24.45 21.63 -3.30
C LEU A 139 25.87 21.52 -2.76
N LEU A 140 25.92 21.34 -1.44
CA LEU A 140 27.08 20.82 -0.74
C LEU A 140 26.88 19.34 -0.52
N TYR A 141 27.89 18.52 -0.73
CA TYR A 141 27.82 17.08 -0.41
C TYR A 141 29.05 16.63 0.34
N THR A 142 28.89 15.63 1.18
CA THR A 142 30.01 14.88 1.76
C THR A 142 29.92 13.45 1.23
N SER A 143 31.03 12.94 0.73
CA SER A 143 31.23 11.50 0.47
C SER A 143 32.28 10.99 1.43
N ASP A 144 32.05 9.82 1.98
CA ASP A 144 33.11 9.05 2.63
C ASP A 144 34.10 8.54 1.60
#